data_f61c4261611fa903955f481c6cd643fb
#
_entry.id   f61c4261611fa903955f481c6cd643fb
#
_cell.length_a   1.000
_cell.length_b   1.000
_cell.length_c   1.000
_cell.angle_alpha   90.00
_cell.angle_beta   90.00
_cell.angle_gamma   90.00
#
_symmetry.space_group_name_H-M   'P 1'
#
loop_
_entity.id
_entity.type
_entity.pdbx_description
1 polymer ?
#
loop_
_entity_poly.entity_id
_entity_poly.type
_entity_poly.pdbx_seq_one_letter_code
_entity_poly.pdbx_strand_id
1 'polypeptide(L)'
;MDGEGVPEDATMEQAVYWKQVYTEILAMEEKVLARVRELMLTQSETSRHEVELTNVPVVVAQAERFRQRLGYWESRVDDLNTGANANGRAKA
;
A
#
# COMPACT_ATOMS: atom_id res chain seq x y z
N MET A 1 -2.20 -0.98 -11.40
CA MET A 1 -1.94 -2.40 -11.65
C MET A 1 -2.99 -2.97 -12.57
N ASP A 2 -2.57 -3.77 -13.54
CA ASP A 2 -3.49 -4.38 -14.49
C ASP A 2 -4.41 -5.36 -13.77
N GLY A 3 -5.68 -5.38 -14.15
CA GLY A 3 -6.68 -6.28 -13.58
C GLY A 3 -7.27 -5.86 -12.25
N GLU A 4 -6.83 -4.75 -11.67
CA GLU A 4 -7.34 -4.27 -10.38
C GLU A 4 -8.82 -3.89 -10.45
N GLY A 5 -9.23 -3.23 -11.50
CA GLY A 5 -10.60 -2.77 -11.63
C GLY A 5 -10.94 -1.58 -10.76
N VAL A 6 -12.24 -1.27 -10.68
CA VAL A 6 -12.76 -0.14 -9.91
C VAL A 6 -13.20 -0.63 -8.52
N PRO A 7 -12.74 0.01 -7.42
CA PRO A 7 -13.07 -0.46 -6.06
C PRO A 7 -14.57 -0.60 -5.80
N GLU A 8 -15.39 0.27 -6.34
CA GLU A 8 -16.83 0.24 -6.13
C GLU A 8 -17.51 -1.02 -6.68
N ASP A 9 -16.91 -1.63 -7.72
CA ASP A 9 -17.45 -2.82 -8.36
C ASP A 9 -16.83 -4.11 -7.82
N ALA A 10 -15.88 -4.01 -6.90
CA ALA A 10 -15.15 -5.17 -6.40
C ALA A 10 -15.97 -5.97 -5.41
N THR A 11 -15.81 -7.29 -5.46
CA THR A 11 -16.33 -8.21 -4.45
C THR A 11 -15.46 -8.13 -3.19
N MET A 12 -15.97 -8.66 -2.07
CA MET A 12 -15.19 -8.74 -0.82
C MET A 12 -13.88 -9.50 -1.04
N GLU A 13 -13.92 -10.59 -1.77
CA GLU A 13 -12.73 -11.39 -2.08
C GLU A 13 -11.68 -10.58 -2.83
N GLN A 14 -12.10 -9.84 -3.84
CA GLN A 14 -11.21 -8.96 -4.60
C GLN A 14 -10.66 -7.83 -3.74
N ALA A 15 -11.49 -7.22 -2.91
CA ALA A 15 -11.08 -6.14 -2.03
C ALA A 15 -10.02 -6.60 -1.02
N VAL A 16 -10.21 -7.74 -0.41
CA VAL A 16 -9.25 -8.34 0.53
C VAL A 16 -7.94 -8.65 -0.18
N TYR A 17 -8.01 -9.21 -1.38
CA TYR A 17 -6.84 -9.53 -2.17
C TYR A 17 -5.99 -8.28 -2.46
N TRP A 18 -6.60 -7.23 -2.98
CA TRP A 18 -5.88 -6.00 -3.32
C TRP A 18 -5.37 -5.25 -2.09
N LYS A 19 -6.13 -5.27 -1.00
CA LYS A 19 -5.66 -4.74 0.28
C LYS A 19 -4.36 -5.42 0.70
N GLN A 20 -4.31 -6.74 0.60
CA GLN A 20 -3.12 -7.51 0.95
C GLN A 20 -1.95 -7.20 0.02
N VAL A 21 -2.19 -7.12 -1.29
CA VAL A 21 -1.17 -6.79 -2.28
C VAL A 21 -0.52 -5.45 -1.96
N TYR A 22 -1.33 -4.41 -1.73
CA TYR A 22 -0.80 -3.09 -1.44
C TYR A 22 -0.11 -3.01 -0.09
N THR A 23 -0.60 -3.76 0.90
CA THR A 23 0.06 -3.84 2.22
C THR A 23 1.48 -4.40 2.07
N GLU A 24 1.64 -5.46 1.29
CA GLU A 24 2.94 -6.08 1.05
C GLU A 24 3.88 -5.18 0.26
N ILE A 25 3.37 -4.51 -0.78
CA ILE A 25 4.16 -3.57 -1.56
C ILE A 25 4.66 -2.42 -0.68
N LEU A 26 3.79 -1.86 0.14
CA LEU A 26 4.18 -0.77 1.05
C LEU A 26 5.21 -1.22 2.07
N ALA A 27 5.08 -2.43 2.59
CA ALA A 27 6.07 -2.96 3.53
C ALA A 27 7.46 -3.03 2.89
N MET A 28 7.53 -3.44 1.62
CA MET A 28 8.79 -3.46 0.88
C MET A 28 9.37 -2.06 0.67
N GLU A 29 8.52 -1.10 0.27
CA GLU A 29 8.95 0.28 0.07
C GLU A 29 9.45 0.90 1.37
N GLU A 30 8.80 0.62 2.49
CA GLU A 30 9.21 1.10 3.80
C GLU A 30 10.56 0.53 4.21
N LYS A 31 10.86 -0.72 3.87
CA LYS A 31 12.17 -1.33 4.11
C LYS A 31 13.26 -0.62 3.32
N VAL A 32 12.98 -0.29 2.05
CA VAL A 32 13.91 0.47 1.21
C VAL A 32 14.21 1.83 1.83
N LEU A 33 13.18 2.55 2.27
CA LEU A 33 13.33 3.86 2.89
C LEU A 33 14.08 3.79 4.23
N ALA A 34 13.84 2.75 5.02
CA ALA A 34 14.58 2.53 6.26
C ALA A 34 16.07 2.30 5.98
N ARG A 35 16.38 1.52 4.96
CA ARG A 35 17.77 1.29 4.54
C ARG A 35 18.44 2.58 4.11
N VAL A 36 17.73 3.41 3.35
CA VAL A 36 18.25 4.72 2.92
C VAL A 36 18.60 5.58 4.13
N ARG A 37 17.72 5.63 5.16
CA ARG A 37 18.01 6.39 6.39
C ARG A 37 19.27 5.92 7.08
N GLU A 38 19.46 4.60 7.17
CA GLU A 38 20.68 4.03 7.76
C GLU A 38 21.93 4.45 6.98
N LEU A 39 21.86 4.37 5.66
CA LEU A 39 22.97 4.75 4.79
C LEU A 39 23.31 6.23 4.90
N MET A 40 22.30 7.08 5.04
CA MET A 40 22.51 8.52 5.23
C MET A 40 23.25 8.83 6.52
N LEU A 41 23.07 8.01 7.56
CA LEU A 41 23.76 8.20 8.84
C LEU A 41 25.25 7.85 8.77
N THR A 42 25.66 6.98 7.86
CA THR A 42 27.07 6.55 7.74
C THR A 42 27.95 7.58 7.01
N GLN A 43 27.36 8.40 6.15
CA GLN A 43 28.05 9.46 5.40
C GLN A 43 29.26 8.99 4.58
N SER A 44 29.31 7.71 4.21
CA SER A 44 30.38 7.20 3.36
C SER A 44 30.06 7.41 1.86
N GLU A 45 31.09 7.37 1.01
CA GLU A 45 30.88 7.46 -0.44
C GLU A 45 30.06 6.31 -0.98
N THR A 46 30.32 5.10 -0.49
CA THR A 46 29.57 3.92 -0.88
C THR A 46 28.10 4.05 -0.50
N SER A 47 27.81 4.52 0.70
CA SER A 47 26.43 4.73 1.16
C SER A 47 25.73 5.81 0.35
N ARG A 48 26.44 6.90 0.03
CA ARG A 48 25.89 7.97 -0.79
C ARG A 48 25.54 7.47 -2.19
N HIS A 49 26.41 6.67 -2.78
CA HIS A 49 26.17 6.10 -4.09
C HIS A 49 24.95 5.17 -4.09
N GLU A 50 24.80 4.34 -3.06
CA GLU A 50 23.65 3.47 -2.92
C GLU A 50 22.35 4.27 -2.78
N VAL A 51 22.37 5.36 -2.01
CA VAL A 51 21.20 6.25 -1.87
C VAL A 51 20.84 6.88 -3.23
N GLU A 52 21.82 7.33 -3.97
CA GLU A 52 21.59 7.92 -5.30
C GLU A 52 20.98 6.91 -6.26
N LEU A 53 21.45 5.66 -6.26
CA LEU A 53 20.92 4.60 -7.10
C LEU A 53 19.48 4.24 -6.73
N THR A 54 19.10 4.40 -5.47
CA THR A 54 17.75 4.12 -5.01
C THR A 54 16.71 5.09 -5.56
N ASN A 55 17.15 6.32 -5.92
CA ASN A 55 16.24 7.38 -6.40
C ASN A 55 15.11 7.64 -5.42
N VAL A 56 15.46 8.13 -4.24
CA VAL A 56 14.57 8.32 -3.10
C VAL A 56 13.28 9.08 -3.45
N PRO A 57 13.32 10.20 -4.23
CA PRO A 57 12.07 10.91 -4.55
C PRO A 57 11.06 10.05 -5.31
N VAL A 58 11.52 9.17 -6.19
CA VAL A 58 10.63 8.26 -6.93
C VAL A 58 10.03 7.22 -5.98
N VAL A 59 10.86 6.63 -5.10
CA VAL A 59 10.39 5.64 -4.13
C VAL A 59 9.35 6.25 -3.20
N VAL A 60 9.58 7.46 -2.70
CA VAL A 60 8.62 8.17 -1.83
C VAL A 60 7.30 8.42 -2.56
N ALA A 61 7.37 8.89 -3.81
CA ALA A 61 6.17 9.15 -4.61
C ALA A 61 5.38 7.87 -4.88
N GLN A 62 6.07 6.76 -5.17
CA GLN A 62 5.41 5.47 -5.36
C GLN A 62 4.76 4.98 -4.09
N ALA A 63 5.46 5.07 -2.96
CA ALA A 63 4.91 4.66 -1.66
C ALA A 63 3.64 5.43 -1.33
N GLU A 64 3.62 6.74 -1.62
CA GLU A 64 2.43 7.57 -1.40
C GLU A 64 1.25 7.12 -2.27
N ARG A 65 1.50 6.81 -3.54
CA ARG A 65 0.45 6.31 -4.43
C ARG A 65 -0.10 4.96 -3.97
N PHE A 66 0.79 4.06 -3.54
CA PHE A 66 0.35 2.76 -3.02
C PHE A 66 -0.42 2.92 -1.71
N ARG A 67 -0.03 3.88 -0.88
CA ARG A 67 -0.75 4.18 0.37
C ARG A 67 -2.16 4.65 0.10
N GLN A 68 -2.33 5.51 -0.92
CA GLN A 68 -3.66 5.96 -1.35
C GLN A 68 -4.50 4.80 -1.88
N ARG A 69 -3.92 3.94 -2.69
CA ARG A 69 -4.64 2.75 -3.20
C ARG A 69 -5.01 1.79 -2.09
N LEU A 70 -4.11 1.58 -1.13
CA LEU A 70 -4.41 0.78 0.04
C LEU A 70 -5.60 1.35 0.80
N GLY A 71 -5.65 2.68 0.97
CA GLY A 71 -6.78 3.35 1.61
C GLY A 71 -8.10 3.06 0.93
N TYR A 72 -8.15 3.08 -0.41
CA TYR A 72 -9.35 2.71 -1.16
C TYR A 72 -9.80 1.29 -0.86
N TRP A 73 -8.88 0.33 -0.86
CA TRP A 73 -9.24 -1.06 -0.63
C TRP A 73 -9.60 -1.34 0.82
N GLU A 74 -8.93 -0.68 1.77
CA GLU A 74 -9.32 -0.76 3.18
C GLU A 74 -10.73 -0.26 3.40
N SER A 75 -11.07 0.90 2.81
CA SER A 75 -12.42 1.46 2.88
C SER A 75 -13.42 0.52 2.24
N ARG A 76 -13.09 -0.10 1.12
CA ARG A 76 -14.00 -1.03 0.44
C ARG A 76 -14.26 -2.27 1.27
N VAL A 77 -13.22 -2.82 1.92
CA VAL A 77 -13.39 -3.96 2.83
C VAL A 77 -14.33 -3.59 3.98
N ASP A 78 -14.12 -2.41 4.57
CA ASP A 78 -14.97 -1.94 5.68
C ASP A 78 -16.41 -1.75 5.23
N ASP A 79 -16.63 -1.13 4.07
CA ASP A 79 -17.96 -0.91 3.52
C ASP A 79 -18.69 -2.23 3.26
N LEU A 80 -18.00 -3.20 2.70
CA LEU A 80 -18.58 -4.52 2.42
C LEU A 80 -18.92 -5.26 3.71
N ASN A 81 -18.05 -5.18 4.72
CA ASN A 81 -18.33 -5.76 6.04
C ASN A 81 -19.50 -5.08 6.71
N THR A 82 -19.55 -3.76 6.71
CA THR A 82 -20.62 -2.98 7.30
C THR A 82 -21.94 -3.26 6.58
N GLY A 83 -21.92 -3.32 5.26
CA GLY A 83 -23.09 -3.65 4.45
C GLY A 83 -23.62 -5.04 4.77
N ALA A 84 -22.75 -6.04 4.89
CA ALA A 84 -23.14 -7.38 5.24
C ALA A 84 -23.77 -7.43 6.65
N ASN A 85 -23.17 -6.72 7.61
CA ASN A 85 -23.72 -6.65 8.98
C ASN A 85 -25.04 -5.91 9.02
N ALA A 86 -25.17 -4.81 8.28
CA ALA A 86 -26.41 -4.04 8.21
C ALA A 86 -27.53 -4.88 7.59
N ASN A 87 -27.24 -5.64 6.54
CA ASN A 87 -28.23 -6.55 5.94
C ASN A 87 -28.66 -7.64 6.91
N GLY A 88 -27.72 -8.18 7.67
CA GLY A 88 -28.04 -9.15 8.70
C GLY A 88 -28.97 -8.58 9.78
N ARG A 89 -28.71 -7.36 10.21
CA ARG A 89 -29.57 -6.67 11.19
C ARG A 89 -30.94 -6.38 10.62
N ALA A 90 -31.01 -5.96 9.37
CA ALA A 90 -32.30 -5.67 8.74
C ALA A 90 -33.19 -6.91 8.65
N LYS A 91 -32.59 -8.07 8.55
CA LYS A 91 -33.32 -9.35 8.53
C LYS A 91 -33.72 -9.85 9.92
N ALA A 92 -32.98 -9.40 10.88
CA ALA A 92 -33.28 -9.73 12.27
C ALA A 92 -34.41 -8.85 12.83
#